data_aa8369800383177bff9c3bd34e3a8f65
#
_entry.id   aa8369800383177bff9c3bd34e3a8f65
#
_cell.length_a   1.000
_cell.length_b   1.000
_cell.length_c   1.000
_cell.angle_alpha   90.00
_cell.angle_beta   90.00
_cell.angle_gamma   90.00
#
_symmetry.space_group_name_H-M   'P 1'
#
loop_
_entity.id
_entity.type
_entity.pdbx_description
1 polymer ?
#
loop_
_entity_poly.entity_id
_entity_poly.type
_entity_poly.pdbx_seq_one_letter_code
_entity_poly.pdbx_strand_id
1 'polypeptide(L)'
;MAIITLSRGTYGGVKQVAECLSERLGYGLLTREELLAACAQEYGATPTQLESALMQRPGLLEGRGLRRLRYIACVQAALARRVQGDNMVYLGQAGHLLLKGVPHLLRVRVVANVEHRIAAVMEKTEFTRDRAIQYLREMDEERDNWVRWVYGVDFNDPTNFDLAVNLARVSVARACTIVIETVTQDFQTTPESQQILDDLAIGSEVRARMGLDQGIGDERITVEAKDGVVTIMADTRHLAEAEKVKELARQIPGVRDVQATTAAR
;
A
#
# COMPACT_ATOMS: atom_id res chain seq x y z
N MET A 1 -14.01 -2.32 14.94
CA MET A 1 -12.58 -2.30 14.69
C MET A 1 -12.41 -1.95 13.21
N ALA A 2 -11.33 -1.27 12.82
CA ALA A 2 -11.16 -0.82 11.43
C ALA A 2 -9.70 -0.50 11.13
N ILE A 3 -9.41 -0.29 9.85
CA ILE A 3 -8.11 0.15 9.35
C ILE A 3 -8.28 1.55 8.75
N ILE A 4 -7.35 2.45 9.04
CA ILE A 4 -7.33 3.80 8.47
C ILE A 4 -6.05 3.97 7.65
N THR A 5 -6.16 4.34 6.39
CA THR A 5 -5.00 4.76 5.60
C THR A 5 -5.01 6.27 5.38
N LEU A 6 -3.91 6.89 5.72
CA LEU A 6 -3.70 8.32 5.51
C LEU A 6 -2.75 8.54 4.35
N SER A 7 -3.31 9.03 3.25
CA SER A 7 -2.56 9.42 2.06
C SER A 7 -2.29 10.92 2.08
N ARG A 8 -1.06 11.32 1.78
CA ARG A 8 -0.64 12.73 1.88
C ARG A 8 -0.12 13.30 0.58
N GLY A 9 -0.34 14.61 0.40
CA GLY A 9 0.59 15.43 -0.36
C GLY A 9 1.86 15.68 0.45
N THR A 10 2.97 15.93 -0.21
CA THR A 10 4.25 16.26 0.44
C THR A 10 4.08 17.47 1.36
N TYR A 11 4.52 17.36 2.61
CA TYR A 11 4.45 18.43 3.65
C TYR A 11 3.02 18.91 4.02
N GLY A 12 2.04 18.04 3.96
CA GLY A 12 0.63 18.40 4.22
C GLY A 12 0.16 18.37 5.69
N GLY A 13 1.03 18.18 6.69
CA GLY A 13 0.62 18.14 8.11
C GLY A 13 -0.06 16.84 8.56
N VAL A 14 -0.03 15.81 7.74
CA VAL A 14 -0.76 14.54 7.99
C VAL A 14 -0.25 13.76 9.22
N LYS A 15 1.01 13.97 9.63
CA LYS A 15 1.60 13.25 10.77
C LYS A 15 0.84 13.55 12.05
N GLN A 16 0.51 14.82 12.30
CA GLN A 16 -0.26 15.22 13.48
C GLN A 16 -1.67 14.63 13.50
N VAL A 17 -2.29 14.44 12.31
CA VAL A 17 -3.59 13.76 12.20
C VAL A 17 -3.44 12.28 12.55
N ALA A 18 -2.39 11.61 12.06
CA ALA A 18 -2.12 10.21 12.34
C ALA A 18 -1.89 9.95 13.84
N GLU A 19 -1.07 10.77 14.47
CA GLU A 19 -0.79 10.71 15.90
C GLU A 19 -2.08 10.92 16.73
N CYS A 20 -2.86 11.94 16.39
CA CYS A 20 -4.14 12.21 17.05
C CYS A 20 -5.13 11.04 16.92
N LEU A 21 -5.22 10.41 15.75
CA LEU A 21 -6.08 9.25 15.53
C LEU A 21 -5.61 8.04 16.35
N SER A 22 -4.31 7.76 16.34
CA SER A 22 -3.71 6.68 17.11
C SER A 22 -4.00 6.84 18.61
N GLU A 23 -3.75 8.02 19.16
CA GLU A 23 -3.99 8.32 20.58
C GLU A 23 -5.48 8.22 20.96
N ARG A 24 -6.37 8.85 20.19
CA ARG A 24 -7.79 8.94 20.55
C ARG A 24 -8.57 7.65 20.32
N LEU A 25 -8.17 6.82 19.34
CA LEU A 25 -8.78 5.52 19.07
C LEU A 25 -8.10 4.38 19.81
N GLY A 26 -6.89 4.58 20.34
CA GLY A 26 -6.05 3.51 20.88
C GLY A 26 -5.54 2.56 19.75
N TYR A 27 -5.44 3.06 18.52
CA TYR A 27 -4.98 2.29 17.37
C TYR A 27 -3.46 2.32 17.26
N GLY A 28 -2.86 1.24 16.76
CA GLY A 28 -1.45 1.25 16.37
C GLY A 28 -1.19 2.26 15.25
N LEU A 29 -0.03 2.91 15.28
CA LEU A 29 0.44 3.76 14.20
C LEU A 29 1.56 3.05 13.45
N LEU A 30 1.39 2.83 12.16
CA LEU A 30 2.38 2.25 11.28
C LEU A 30 2.80 3.29 10.24
N THR A 31 4.04 3.69 10.27
CA THR A 31 4.62 4.60 9.28
C THR A 31 5.16 3.82 8.07
N ARG A 32 5.35 4.53 6.95
CA ARG A 32 6.01 3.95 5.77
C ARG A 32 7.41 3.43 6.10
N GLU A 33 8.16 4.20 6.87
CA GLU A 33 9.53 3.90 7.26
C GLU A 33 9.59 2.58 8.07
N GLU A 34 8.70 2.40 9.03
CA GLU A 34 8.58 1.17 9.82
C GLU A 34 8.14 -0.02 8.95
N LEU A 35 7.19 0.20 8.04
CA LEU A 35 6.76 -0.83 7.09
C LEU A 35 7.91 -1.29 6.20
N LEU A 36 8.70 -0.36 5.64
CA LEU A 36 9.85 -0.70 4.79
C LEU A 36 10.97 -1.40 5.56
N ALA A 37 11.25 -0.98 6.80
CA ALA A 37 12.24 -1.63 7.66
C ALA A 37 11.85 -3.09 7.94
N ALA A 38 10.60 -3.31 8.27
CA ALA A 38 10.07 -4.64 8.51
C ALA A 38 10.04 -5.50 7.25
N CYS A 39 9.63 -4.94 6.11
CA CYS A 39 9.66 -5.62 4.81
C CYS A 39 11.11 -6.01 4.43
N ALA A 40 12.09 -5.13 4.67
CA ALA A 40 13.50 -5.42 4.44
C ALA A 40 13.97 -6.65 5.26
N GLN A 41 13.58 -6.70 6.52
CA GLN A 41 13.93 -7.80 7.42
C GLN A 41 13.25 -9.11 7.01
N GLU A 42 11.97 -9.07 6.64
CA GLU A 42 11.18 -10.26 6.31
C GLU A 42 11.57 -10.88 4.96
N TYR A 43 11.85 -10.05 3.97
CA TYR A 43 12.07 -10.50 2.59
C TYR A 43 13.51 -10.39 2.10
N GLY A 44 14.44 -9.96 2.96
CA GLY A 44 15.85 -9.82 2.60
C GLY A 44 16.14 -8.77 1.53
N ALA A 45 15.20 -7.84 1.30
CA ALA A 45 15.37 -6.71 0.38
C ALA A 45 16.12 -5.57 1.08
N THR A 46 16.86 -4.75 0.32
CA THR A 46 17.45 -3.56 0.91
C THR A 46 16.42 -2.41 1.00
N PRO A 47 16.51 -1.53 2.01
CA PRO A 47 15.64 -0.36 2.11
C PRO A 47 15.61 0.46 0.81
N THR A 48 16.76 0.66 0.17
CA THR A 48 16.88 1.37 -1.11
C THR A 48 16.09 0.71 -2.25
N GLN A 49 16.08 -0.62 -2.32
CA GLN A 49 15.31 -1.36 -3.33
C GLN A 49 13.80 -1.17 -3.11
N LEU A 50 13.34 -1.28 -1.87
CA LEU A 50 11.95 -1.09 -1.49
C LEU A 50 11.49 0.36 -1.73
N GLU A 51 12.32 1.32 -1.32
CA GLU A 51 12.03 2.74 -1.51
C GLU A 51 11.97 3.11 -2.99
N SER A 52 12.93 2.66 -3.79
CA SER A 52 12.94 2.85 -5.24
C SER A 52 11.69 2.22 -5.89
N ALA A 53 11.26 1.04 -5.46
CA ALA A 53 10.06 0.39 -5.97
C ALA A 53 8.79 1.18 -5.71
N LEU A 54 8.70 1.88 -4.55
CA LEU A 54 7.53 2.66 -4.15
C LEU A 54 7.54 4.12 -4.61
N MET A 55 8.69 4.67 -5.00
CA MET A 55 8.83 6.11 -5.23
C MET A 55 9.15 6.48 -6.67
N GLN A 56 9.75 5.57 -7.42
CA GLN A 56 10.30 5.93 -8.73
C GLN A 56 9.64 5.14 -9.86
N ARG A 57 9.42 5.80 -10.98
CA ARG A 57 9.09 5.14 -12.24
C ARG A 57 10.32 4.39 -12.77
N PRO A 58 10.18 3.18 -13.37
CA PRO A 58 11.31 2.50 -14.00
C PRO A 58 11.95 3.38 -15.07
N GLY A 59 13.27 3.44 -15.07
CA GLY A 59 14.02 4.06 -16.17
C GLY A 59 13.85 3.25 -17.46
N LEU A 60 13.99 3.90 -18.62
CA LEU A 60 13.89 3.28 -19.93
C LEU A 60 14.89 2.11 -20.15
N LEU A 61 15.99 2.11 -19.39
CA LEU A 61 17.06 1.11 -19.47
C LEU A 61 17.01 0.06 -18.35
N GLU A 62 16.15 0.23 -17.33
CA GLU A 62 15.92 -0.81 -16.33
C GLU A 62 15.08 -1.89 -16.97
N GLY A 63 15.75 -2.95 -17.40
CA GLY A 63 15.12 -4.09 -18.03
C GLY A 63 13.90 -4.53 -17.23
N ARG A 64 12.75 -4.37 -17.84
CA ARG A 64 11.41 -4.80 -17.42
C ARG A 64 11.11 -4.52 -15.96
N GLY A 65 10.21 -3.63 -15.66
CA GLY A 65 9.74 -3.23 -14.33
C GLY A 65 9.31 -4.33 -13.36
N LEU A 66 9.49 -5.59 -13.73
CA LEU A 66 9.21 -6.82 -13.01
C LEU A 66 9.94 -6.92 -11.67
N ARG A 67 11.24 -6.55 -11.61
CA ARG A 67 11.96 -6.53 -10.32
C ARG A 67 11.29 -5.62 -9.31
N ARG A 68 10.71 -4.51 -9.76
CA ARG A 68 10.00 -3.57 -8.89
C ARG A 68 8.65 -4.10 -8.43
N LEU A 69 7.91 -4.77 -9.30
CA LEU A 69 6.64 -5.39 -8.94
C LEU A 69 6.81 -6.44 -7.83
N ARG A 70 7.94 -7.17 -7.80
CA ARG A 70 8.30 -8.08 -6.70
C ARG A 70 8.40 -7.36 -5.37
N TYR A 71 9.10 -6.23 -5.33
CA TYR A 71 9.23 -5.45 -4.08
C TYR A 71 7.91 -4.81 -3.67
N ILE A 72 7.07 -4.39 -4.62
CA ILE A 72 5.71 -3.91 -4.33
C ILE A 72 4.87 -5.03 -3.73
N ALA A 73 4.97 -6.26 -4.23
CA ALA A 73 4.30 -7.43 -3.65
C ALA A 73 4.78 -7.70 -2.21
N CYS A 74 6.09 -7.59 -1.93
CA CYS A 74 6.63 -7.71 -0.57
C CYS A 74 6.06 -6.63 0.37
N VAL A 75 5.98 -5.38 -0.09
CA VAL A 75 5.42 -4.29 0.72
C VAL A 75 3.92 -4.49 0.95
N GLN A 76 3.19 -4.96 -0.06
CA GLN A 76 1.76 -5.28 0.08
C GLN A 76 1.54 -6.39 1.09
N ALA A 77 2.31 -7.47 1.02
CA ALA A 77 2.23 -8.60 1.95
C ALA A 77 2.58 -8.16 3.38
N ALA A 78 3.67 -7.39 3.56
CA ALA A 78 4.06 -6.86 4.85
C ALA A 78 3.00 -5.93 5.45
N LEU A 79 2.36 -5.07 4.64
CA LEU A 79 1.27 -4.20 5.10
C LEU A 79 0.03 -5.01 5.46
N ALA A 80 -0.45 -5.88 4.55
CA ALA A 80 -1.65 -6.67 4.76
C ALA A 80 -1.56 -7.50 6.06
N ARG A 81 -0.41 -8.15 6.31
CA ARG A 81 -0.17 -8.90 7.53
C ARG A 81 -0.22 -8.04 8.80
N ARG A 82 0.32 -6.82 8.75
CA ARG A 82 0.34 -5.93 9.92
C ARG A 82 -1.01 -5.37 10.28
N VAL A 83 -1.90 -5.24 9.31
CA VAL A 83 -3.24 -4.72 9.54
C VAL A 83 -4.30 -5.81 9.78
N GLN A 84 -3.94 -7.11 9.70
CA GLN A 84 -4.87 -8.22 9.97
C GLN A 84 -5.48 -8.20 11.39
N GLY A 85 -4.75 -7.65 12.36
CA GLY A 85 -5.23 -7.48 13.73
C GLY A 85 -6.17 -6.30 13.92
N ASP A 86 -6.54 -5.59 12.86
CA ASP A 86 -7.30 -4.33 12.91
C ASP A 86 -6.66 -3.22 13.77
N ASN A 87 -7.42 -2.16 14.05
CA ASN A 87 -7.02 -1.06 14.94
C ASN A 87 -5.67 -0.44 14.53
N MET A 88 -5.51 -0.19 13.24
CA MET A 88 -4.27 0.34 12.70
C MET A 88 -4.51 1.62 11.90
N VAL A 89 -3.67 2.62 12.14
CA VAL A 89 -3.51 3.81 11.30
C VAL A 89 -2.24 3.64 10.48
N TYR A 90 -2.36 3.49 9.17
CA TYR A 90 -1.21 3.47 8.28
C TYR A 90 -0.97 4.87 7.69
N LEU A 91 0.18 5.43 8.00
CA LEU A 91 0.65 6.70 7.44
C LEU A 91 1.70 6.44 6.36
N GLY A 92 1.28 6.39 5.11
CA GLY A 92 2.21 6.09 4.03
C GLY A 92 1.67 6.36 2.64
N GLN A 93 2.50 6.02 1.65
CA GLN A 93 2.12 6.13 0.25
C GLN A 93 1.29 4.91 -0.17
N ALA A 94 0.25 5.18 -0.95
CA ALA A 94 -0.56 4.17 -1.63
C ALA A 94 -1.21 3.09 -0.73
N GLY A 95 -1.35 3.30 0.59
CA GLY A 95 -1.99 2.34 1.48
C GLY A 95 -3.39 1.94 1.01
N HIS A 96 -4.16 2.89 0.51
CA HIS A 96 -5.49 2.68 -0.08
C HIS A 96 -5.47 1.79 -1.35
N LEU A 97 -4.35 1.74 -2.08
CA LEU A 97 -4.17 0.89 -3.26
C LEU A 97 -3.59 -0.48 -2.88
N LEU A 98 -2.65 -0.51 -1.93
CA LEU A 98 -2.06 -1.74 -1.40
C LEU A 98 -3.11 -2.62 -0.69
N LEU A 99 -4.11 -2.00 -0.04
CA LEU A 99 -5.22 -2.68 0.65
C LEU A 99 -6.54 -2.58 -0.13
N LYS A 100 -6.47 -2.43 -1.45
CA LYS A 100 -7.66 -2.31 -2.29
C LYS A 100 -8.59 -3.52 -2.13
N GLY A 101 -9.87 -3.24 -1.95
CA GLY A 101 -10.92 -4.27 -1.82
C GLY A 101 -11.27 -4.63 -0.37
N VAL A 102 -10.54 -4.17 0.64
CA VAL A 102 -10.85 -4.38 2.06
C VAL A 102 -12.01 -3.47 2.47
N PRO A 103 -13.19 -4.00 2.87
CA PRO A 103 -14.38 -3.18 3.10
C PRO A 103 -14.31 -2.30 4.35
N HIS A 104 -13.60 -2.74 5.40
CA HIS A 104 -13.42 -1.99 6.66
C HIS A 104 -12.18 -1.10 6.66
N LEU A 105 -11.69 -0.72 5.47
CA LEU A 105 -10.60 0.22 5.25
C LEU A 105 -11.14 1.61 4.97
N LEU A 106 -10.95 2.57 5.88
CA LEU A 106 -11.21 3.98 5.63
C LEU A 106 -10.02 4.63 4.92
N ARG A 107 -10.26 5.14 3.71
CA ARG A 107 -9.24 5.77 2.87
C ARG A 107 -9.32 7.29 2.99
N VAL A 108 -8.35 7.89 3.69
CA VAL A 108 -8.34 9.33 3.96
C VAL A 108 -7.23 10.03 3.19
N ARG A 109 -7.58 11.07 2.47
CA ARG A 109 -6.62 11.99 1.85
C ARG A 109 -6.51 13.27 2.66
N VAL A 110 -5.32 13.57 3.12
CA VAL A 110 -5.02 14.84 3.78
C VAL A 110 -4.32 15.76 2.78
N VAL A 111 -4.91 16.91 2.53
CA VAL A 111 -4.39 17.92 1.62
C VAL A 111 -4.10 19.23 2.35
N ALA A 112 -3.24 20.05 1.78
CA ALA A 112 -3.01 21.42 2.18
C ALA A 112 -2.83 22.28 0.92
N ASN A 113 -3.13 23.57 1.00
CA ASN A 113 -2.88 24.47 -0.11
C ASN A 113 -1.37 24.60 -0.40
N VAL A 114 -1.03 25.02 -1.62
CA VAL A 114 0.35 25.08 -2.08
C VAL A 114 1.20 26.03 -1.23
N GLU A 115 0.64 27.14 -0.76
CA GLU A 115 1.36 28.11 0.07
C GLU A 115 1.74 27.52 1.43
N HIS A 116 0.83 26.80 2.08
CA HIS A 116 1.12 26.10 3.32
C HIS A 116 2.25 25.06 3.13
N ARG A 117 2.21 24.32 2.03
CA ARG A 117 3.22 23.31 1.70
C ARG A 117 4.59 23.95 1.42
N ILE A 118 4.62 25.06 0.67
CA ILE A 118 5.85 25.84 0.41
C ILE A 118 6.46 26.31 1.71
N ALA A 119 5.67 26.93 2.60
CA ALA A 119 6.14 27.38 3.89
C ALA A 119 6.72 26.23 4.73
N ALA A 120 6.05 25.07 4.77
CA ALA A 120 6.53 23.90 5.48
C ALA A 120 7.80 23.27 4.89
N VAL A 121 8.02 23.37 3.59
CA VAL A 121 9.30 22.97 2.96
C VAL A 121 10.41 23.93 3.39
N MET A 122 10.18 25.24 3.27
CA MET A 122 11.19 26.27 3.61
C MET A 122 11.57 26.22 5.09
N GLU A 123 10.63 25.88 5.99
CA GLU A 123 10.90 25.69 7.41
C GLU A 123 11.81 24.50 7.72
N LYS A 124 11.71 23.43 6.93
CA LYS A 124 12.44 22.17 7.15
C LYS A 124 13.71 22.03 6.30
N THR A 125 13.91 22.94 5.38
CA THR A 125 15.06 22.95 4.45
C THR A 125 15.58 24.37 4.30
N GLU A 126 16.77 24.53 3.75
CA GLU A 126 17.32 25.84 3.39
C GLU A 126 16.90 26.30 1.98
N PHE A 127 15.80 25.75 1.45
CA PHE A 127 15.36 26.08 0.09
C PHE A 127 14.77 27.49 0.03
N THR A 128 15.10 28.18 -1.07
CA THR A 128 14.38 29.40 -1.46
C THR A 128 12.93 29.03 -1.85
N ARG A 129 12.03 30.00 -1.90
CA ARG A 129 10.65 29.81 -2.33
C ARG A 129 10.56 29.12 -3.70
N ASP A 130 11.32 29.56 -4.67
CA ASP A 130 11.30 28.99 -6.03
C ASP A 130 11.78 27.55 -6.03
N ARG A 131 12.84 27.25 -5.28
CA ARG A 131 13.31 25.87 -5.12
C ARG A 131 12.30 24.99 -4.40
N ALA A 132 11.59 25.51 -3.39
CA ALA A 132 10.52 24.78 -2.70
C ALA A 132 9.34 24.47 -3.63
N ILE A 133 8.94 25.41 -4.49
CA ILE A 133 7.90 25.20 -5.51
C ILE A 133 8.32 24.09 -6.48
N GLN A 134 9.54 24.18 -7.01
CA GLN A 134 10.08 23.20 -7.94
C GLN A 134 10.12 21.80 -7.27
N TYR A 135 10.65 21.69 -6.06
CA TYR A 135 10.73 20.47 -5.30
C TYR A 135 9.37 19.81 -5.07
N LEU A 136 8.36 20.61 -4.66
CA LEU A 136 7.00 20.09 -4.45
C LEU A 136 6.38 19.57 -5.74
N ARG A 137 6.62 20.26 -6.87
CA ARG A 137 6.13 19.84 -8.19
C ARG A 137 6.77 18.52 -8.63
N GLU A 138 8.10 18.42 -8.52
CA GLU A 138 8.84 17.19 -8.83
C GLU A 138 8.31 16.00 -8.03
N MET A 139 8.15 16.16 -6.71
CA MET A 139 7.65 15.11 -5.82
C MET A 139 6.21 14.67 -6.10
N ASP A 140 5.34 15.62 -6.45
CA ASP A 140 3.95 15.32 -6.79
C ASP A 140 3.87 14.59 -8.14
N GLU A 141 4.63 15.04 -9.16
CA GLU A 141 4.71 14.40 -10.47
C GLU A 141 5.28 12.98 -10.40
N GLU A 142 6.33 12.75 -9.61
CA GLU A 142 6.91 11.42 -9.40
C GLU A 142 5.88 10.46 -8.80
N ARG A 143 5.14 10.91 -7.77
CA ARG A 143 4.09 10.10 -7.15
C ARG A 143 2.97 9.77 -8.12
N ASP A 144 2.46 10.76 -8.84
CA ASP A 144 1.35 10.59 -9.78
C ASP A 144 1.75 9.64 -10.91
N ASN A 145 2.95 9.80 -11.45
CA ASN A 145 3.51 8.91 -12.47
C ASN A 145 3.69 7.48 -11.96
N TRP A 146 4.17 7.32 -10.72
CA TRP A 146 4.35 6.00 -10.12
C TRP A 146 3.01 5.29 -9.90
N VAL A 147 2.01 5.96 -9.34
CA VAL A 147 0.67 5.39 -9.11
C VAL A 147 0.04 4.98 -10.43
N ARG A 148 0.13 5.82 -11.44
CA ARG A 148 -0.40 5.51 -12.79
C ARG A 148 0.30 4.31 -13.41
N TRP A 149 1.61 4.21 -13.24
CA TRP A 149 2.38 3.09 -13.78
C TRP A 149 2.06 1.77 -13.07
N VAL A 150 1.96 1.76 -11.73
CA VAL A 150 1.74 0.52 -10.96
C VAL A 150 0.29 0.06 -11.00
N TYR A 151 -0.65 0.99 -10.84
CA TYR A 151 -2.06 0.68 -10.61
C TYR A 151 -2.98 1.11 -11.75
N GLY A 152 -2.48 1.83 -12.75
CA GLY A 152 -3.29 2.34 -13.86
C GLY A 152 -4.32 3.41 -13.47
N VAL A 153 -4.20 4.00 -12.27
CA VAL A 153 -5.17 4.96 -11.73
C VAL A 153 -4.59 6.36 -11.62
N ASP A 154 -5.44 7.38 -11.65
CA ASP A 154 -5.06 8.74 -11.30
C ASP A 154 -5.05 8.89 -9.77
N PHE A 155 -3.90 9.22 -9.20
CA PHE A 155 -3.78 9.48 -7.75
C PHE A 155 -4.67 10.64 -7.28
N ASN A 156 -4.99 11.58 -8.15
CA ASN A 156 -5.78 12.75 -7.82
C ASN A 156 -7.30 12.53 -7.98
N ASP A 157 -7.72 11.40 -8.51
CA ASP A 157 -9.14 11.04 -8.60
C ASP A 157 -9.73 10.92 -7.18
N PRO A 158 -10.72 11.77 -6.81
CA PRO A 158 -11.33 11.74 -5.49
C PRO A 158 -12.03 10.41 -5.17
N THR A 159 -12.43 9.62 -6.14
CA THR A 159 -13.09 8.32 -5.93
C THR A 159 -12.16 7.27 -5.31
N ASN A 160 -10.85 7.51 -5.30
CA ASN A 160 -9.88 6.68 -4.60
C ASN A 160 -9.91 6.85 -3.07
N PHE A 161 -10.67 7.82 -2.55
CA PHE A 161 -10.71 8.16 -1.13
C PHE A 161 -12.15 8.28 -0.64
N ASP A 162 -12.37 7.91 0.62
CA ASP A 162 -13.67 8.04 1.28
C ASP A 162 -13.82 9.43 1.93
N LEU A 163 -12.68 9.99 2.39
CA LEU A 163 -12.59 11.34 2.94
C LEU A 163 -11.41 12.12 2.36
N ALA A 164 -11.64 13.41 2.07
CA ALA A 164 -10.57 14.36 1.76
C ALA A 164 -10.65 15.56 2.72
N VAL A 165 -9.60 15.81 3.50
CA VAL A 165 -9.56 16.88 4.49
C VAL A 165 -8.46 17.89 4.16
N ASN A 166 -8.84 19.17 4.07
CA ASN A 166 -7.91 20.26 3.79
C ASN A 166 -7.47 20.97 5.09
N LEU A 167 -6.25 20.70 5.53
CA LEU A 167 -5.69 21.28 6.76
C LEU A 167 -5.38 22.79 6.68
N ALA A 168 -5.45 23.40 5.51
CA ALA A 168 -5.41 24.86 5.40
C ALA A 168 -6.70 25.52 5.92
N ARG A 169 -7.79 24.78 6.07
CA ARG A 169 -9.11 25.27 6.47
C ARG A 169 -9.66 24.57 7.71
N VAL A 170 -9.28 23.31 7.90
CA VAL A 170 -9.75 22.45 9.00
C VAL A 170 -8.58 22.19 9.94
N SER A 171 -8.75 22.44 11.24
CA SER A 171 -7.71 22.15 12.23
C SER A 171 -7.44 20.64 12.34
N VAL A 172 -6.25 20.26 12.76
CA VAL A 172 -5.88 18.87 13.03
C VAL A 172 -6.88 18.19 13.98
N ALA A 173 -7.25 18.85 15.07
CA ALA A 173 -8.22 18.31 16.03
C ALA A 173 -9.59 18.05 15.40
N ARG A 174 -10.08 18.94 14.52
CA ARG A 174 -11.36 18.74 13.84
C ARG A 174 -11.25 17.66 12.78
N ALA A 175 -10.15 17.61 12.00
CA ALA A 175 -9.90 16.55 11.05
C ALA A 175 -9.89 15.17 11.73
N CYS A 176 -9.22 15.06 12.87
CA CYS A 176 -9.19 13.85 13.69
C CYS A 176 -10.61 13.44 14.14
N THR A 177 -11.42 14.38 14.61
CA THR A 177 -12.82 14.09 15.03
C THR A 177 -13.65 13.57 13.85
N ILE A 178 -13.59 14.21 12.67
CA ILE A 178 -14.32 13.77 11.48
C ILE A 178 -13.93 12.33 11.09
N VAL A 179 -12.63 12.02 11.07
CA VAL A 179 -12.16 10.68 10.74
C VAL A 179 -12.63 9.64 11.76
N ILE A 180 -12.59 9.99 13.07
CA ILE A 180 -13.07 9.10 14.15
C ILE A 180 -14.56 8.80 13.99
N GLU A 181 -15.38 9.83 13.80
CA GLU A 181 -16.82 9.68 13.61
C GLU A 181 -17.12 8.78 12.41
N THR A 182 -16.46 9.02 11.27
CA THR A 182 -16.64 8.22 10.05
C THR A 182 -16.22 6.76 10.26
N VAL A 183 -15.03 6.52 10.81
CA VAL A 183 -14.53 5.14 10.95
C VAL A 183 -15.34 4.33 11.94
N THR A 184 -15.85 4.95 13.00
CA THR A 184 -16.64 4.25 14.01
C THR A 184 -18.07 3.96 13.60
N GLN A 185 -18.62 4.71 12.65
CA GLN A 185 -20.00 4.52 12.17
C GLN A 185 -20.08 3.61 10.94
N ASP A 186 -19.18 3.81 9.97
CA ASP A 186 -19.35 3.24 8.63
C ASP A 186 -18.35 2.12 8.28
N PHE A 187 -17.26 1.96 9.06
CA PHE A 187 -16.16 1.04 8.71
C PHE A 187 -15.93 -0.04 9.78
N GLN A 188 -17.00 -0.72 10.19
CA GLN A 188 -16.89 -1.79 11.18
C GLN A 188 -16.41 -3.10 10.52
N THR A 189 -15.48 -3.79 11.18
CA THR A 189 -15.04 -5.13 10.77
C THR A 189 -16.16 -6.13 10.96
N THR A 190 -16.43 -6.91 9.93
CA THR A 190 -17.30 -8.09 9.97
C THR A 190 -16.48 -9.36 9.69
N PRO A 191 -16.99 -10.55 10.01
CA PRO A 191 -16.30 -11.80 9.64
C PRO A 191 -16.00 -11.89 8.15
N GLU A 192 -16.91 -11.43 7.29
CA GLU A 192 -16.76 -11.43 5.84
C GLU A 192 -15.67 -10.45 5.39
N SER A 193 -15.67 -9.24 5.96
CA SER A 193 -14.65 -8.23 5.61
C SER A 193 -13.26 -8.61 6.12
N GLN A 194 -13.18 -9.29 7.28
CA GLN A 194 -11.94 -9.86 7.80
C GLN A 194 -11.42 -10.97 6.88
N GLN A 195 -12.28 -11.86 6.40
CA GLN A 195 -11.88 -12.92 5.47
C GLN A 195 -11.28 -12.33 4.17
N ILE A 196 -11.84 -11.23 3.66
CA ILE A 196 -11.28 -10.52 2.48
C ILE A 196 -9.87 -10.02 2.76
N LEU A 197 -9.62 -9.46 3.95
CA LEU A 197 -8.29 -9.02 4.35
C LEU A 197 -7.31 -10.19 4.50
N ASP A 198 -7.76 -11.30 5.10
CA ASP A 198 -6.96 -12.51 5.26
C ASP A 198 -6.59 -13.10 3.90
N ASP A 199 -7.51 -13.15 2.97
CA ASP A 199 -7.27 -13.61 1.59
C ASP A 199 -6.30 -12.67 0.85
N LEU A 200 -6.43 -11.35 1.05
CA LEU A 200 -5.47 -10.38 0.51
C LEU A 200 -4.05 -10.63 1.06
N ALA A 201 -3.93 -10.88 2.36
CA ALA A 201 -2.65 -11.18 3.00
C ALA A 201 -2.04 -12.48 2.45
N ILE A 202 -2.82 -13.56 2.34
CA ILE A 202 -2.40 -14.82 1.74
C ILE A 202 -1.94 -14.62 0.30
N GLY A 203 -2.77 -14.04 -0.55
CA GLY A 203 -2.45 -13.84 -1.97
C GLY A 203 -1.23 -12.94 -2.18
N SER A 204 -1.07 -11.91 -1.34
CA SER A 204 0.09 -11.02 -1.39
C SER A 204 1.37 -11.72 -0.96
N GLU A 205 1.31 -12.59 0.07
CA GLU A 205 2.44 -13.38 0.54
C GLU A 205 2.92 -14.38 -0.53
N VAL A 206 1.97 -15.07 -1.19
CA VAL A 206 2.33 -15.97 -2.31
C VAL A 206 3.05 -15.19 -3.41
N ARG A 207 2.52 -14.03 -3.82
CA ARG A 207 3.14 -13.17 -4.85
C ARG A 207 4.51 -12.65 -4.43
N ALA A 208 4.68 -12.27 -3.17
CA ALA A 208 5.96 -11.81 -2.64
C ALA A 208 7.03 -12.90 -2.72
N ARG A 209 6.73 -14.10 -2.22
CA ARG A 209 7.67 -15.22 -2.25
C ARG A 209 7.94 -15.72 -3.67
N MET A 210 6.91 -15.81 -4.50
CA MET A 210 7.06 -16.14 -5.92
C MET A 210 8.01 -15.15 -6.62
N GLY A 211 7.82 -13.85 -6.38
CA GLY A 211 8.64 -12.81 -6.98
C GLY A 211 10.10 -12.83 -6.52
N LEU A 212 10.40 -13.35 -5.34
CA LEU A 212 11.77 -13.48 -4.82
C LEU A 212 12.48 -14.76 -5.27
N ASP A 213 11.74 -15.79 -5.69
CA ASP A 213 12.30 -17.02 -6.19
C ASP A 213 12.87 -16.81 -7.62
N GLN A 214 14.19 -17.03 -7.78
CA GLN A 214 14.87 -16.85 -9.06
C GLN A 214 14.48 -17.90 -10.12
N GLY A 215 13.87 -19.00 -9.69
CA GLY A 215 13.44 -20.11 -10.55
C GLY A 215 12.00 -19.99 -11.05
N ILE A 216 11.29 -18.90 -10.73
CA ILE A 216 9.90 -18.65 -11.13
C ILE A 216 9.82 -17.39 -11.98
N GLY A 217 9.36 -17.53 -13.21
CA GLY A 217 9.03 -16.41 -14.08
C GLY A 217 7.64 -15.87 -13.74
N ASP A 218 7.56 -14.70 -13.07
CA ASP A 218 6.30 -14.18 -12.51
C ASP A 218 5.35 -13.50 -13.51
N GLU A 219 5.74 -13.30 -14.77
CA GLU A 219 4.93 -12.59 -15.78
C GLU A 219 3.66 -13.34 -16.22
N ARG A 220 3.59 -14.65 -16.00
CA ARG A 220 2.57 -15.54 -16.59
C ARG A 220 1.87 -16.43 -15.58
N ILE A 221 2.09 -16.16 -14.31
CA ILE A 221 1.44 -16.84 -13.22
C ILE A 221 0.63 -15.80 -12.44
N THR A 222 -0.68 -16.00 -12.41
CA THR A 222 -1.58 -15.17 -11.60
C THR A 222 -1.97 -15.95 -10.36
N VAL A 223 -1.99 -15.26 -9.22
CA VAL A 223 -2.34 -15.83 -7.91
C VAL A 223 -3.50 -15.06 -7.33
N GLU A 224 -4.58 -15.77 -7.03
CA GLU A 224 -5.74 -15.27 -6.32
C GLU A 224 -5.97 -16.11 -5.06
N ALA A 225 -6.46 -15.48 -4.00
CA ALA A 225 -6.86 -16.16 -2.78
C ALA A 225 -8.30 -15.78 -2.45
N LYS A 226 -9.11 -16.79 -2.11
CA LYS A 226 -10.50 -16.62 -1.68
C LYS A 226 -10.87 -17.70 -0.69
N ASP A 227 -11.41 -17.31 0.46
CA ASP A 227 -11.81 -18.20 1.55
C ASP A 227 -10.67 -19.15 1.99
N GLY A 228 -9.42 -18.67 1.95
CA GLY A 228 -8.21 -19.45 2.24
C GLY A 228 -7.81 -20.43 1.13
N VAL A 229 -8.51 -20.46 0.01
CA VAL A 229 -8.15 -21.27 -1.18
C VAL A 229 -7.31 -20.41 -2.13
N VAL A 230 -6.11 -20.87 -2.43
CA VAL A 230 -5.20 -20.20 -3.39
C VAL A 230 -5.40 -20.82 -4.77
N THR A 231 -5.80 -20.01 -5.73
CA THR A 231 -5.91 -20.38 -7.14
C THR A 231 -4.73 -19.84 -7.92
N ILE A 232 -3.96 -20.74 -8.54
CA ILE A 232 -2.81 -20.43 -9.36
C ILE A 232 -3.20 -20.65 -10.83
N MET A 233 -3.16 -19.60 -11.62
CA MET A 233 -3.45 -19.65 -13.05
C MET A 233 -2.14 -19.47 -13.82
N ALA A 234 -1.80 -20.43 -14.68
CA ALA A 234 -0.60 -20.41 -15.51
C ALA A 234 -0.90 -20.85 -16.94
N ASP A 235 -0.10 -20.37 -17.88
CA ASP A 235 -0.12 -20.89 -19.27
C ASP A 235 0.49 -22.32 -19.28
N THR A 236 0.10 -23.14 -20.23
CA THR A 236 0.54 -24.55 -20.37
C THR A 236 2.05 -24.75 -20.42
N ARG A 237 2.82 -23.72 -20.79
CA ARG A 237 4.30 -23.74 -20.83
C ARG A 237 4.94 -23.52 -19.47
N HIS A 238 4.17 -23.07 -18.46
CA HIS A 238 4.65 -22.71 -17.12
C HIS A 238 4.08 -23.62 -16.03
N LEU A 239 3.60 -24.82 -16.38
CA LEU A 239 3.03 -25.77 -15.41
C LEU A 239 4.04 -26.22 -14.36
N ALA A 240 5.32 -26.40 -14.73
CA ALA A 240 6.36 -26.77 -13.76
C ALA A 240 6.63 -25.65 -12.75
N GLU A 241 6.54 -24.39 -13.17
CA GLU A 241 6.65 -23.23 -12.31
C GLU A 241 5.40 -23.08 -11.41
N ALA A 242 4.21 -23.34 -11.98
CA ALA A 242 2.95 -23.34 -11.23
C ALA A 242 2.96 -24.38 -10.09
N GLU A 243 3.52 -25.57 -10.29
CA GLU A 243 3.68 -26.57 -9.22
C GLU A 243 4.64 -26.10 -8.13
N LYS A 244 5.72 -25.39 -8.45
CA LYS A 244 6.59 -24.77 -7.44
C LYS A 244 5.83 -23.72 -6.62
N VAL A 245 5.04 -22.87 -7.29
CA VAL A 245 4.21 -21.86 -6.61
C VAL A 245 3.19 -22.54 -5.71
N LYS A 246 2.63 -23.66 -6.09
CA LYS A 246 1.69 -24.45 -5.31
C LYS A 246 2.32 -25.00 -4.03
N GLU A 247 3.53 -25.56 -4.12
CA GLU A 247 4.26 -26.01 -2.95
C GLU A 247 4.62 -24.87 -1.99
N LEU A 248 4.99 -23.71 -2.55
CA LEU A 248 5.24 -22.50 -1.79
C LEU A 248 3.97 -22.00 -1.10
N ALA A 249 2.83 -21.98 -1.79
CA ALA A 249 1.56 -21.52 -1.24
C ALA A 249 1.09 -22.39 -0.07
N ARG A 250 1.28 -23.69 -0.12
CA ARG A 250 0.93 -24.62 0.98
C ARG A 250 1.64 -24.33 2.30
N GLN A 251 2.79 -23.67 2.25
CA GLN A 251 3.57 -23.31 3.44
C GLN A 251 3.12 -22.01 4.10
N ILE A 252 2.17 -21.29 3.48
CA ILE A 252 1.71 -19.99 3.98
C ILE A 252 0.61 -20.20 5.01
N PRO A 253 0.74 -19.62 6.21
CA PRO A 253 -0.31 -19.70 7.22
C PRO A 253 -1.64 -19.17 6.71
N GLY A 254 -2.74 -19.87 7.01
CA GLY A 254 -4.09 -19.51 6.60
C GLY A 254 -4.51 -20.14 5.25
N VAL A 255 -3.61 -20.72 4.48
CA VAL A 255 -3.95 -21.47 3.26
C VAL A 255 -4.62 -22.80 3.65
N ARG A 256 -5.83 -22.99 3.15
CA ARG A 256 -6.64 -24.22 3.36
C ARG A 256 -6.51 -25.21 2.22
N ASP A 257 -6.43 -24.71 1.00
CA ASP A 257 -6.25 -25.51 -0.21
C ASP A 257 -5.54 -24.70 -1.30
N VAL A 258 -4.93 -25.41 -2.25
CA VAL A 258 -4.23 -24.80 -3.39
C VAL A 258 -4.64 -25.53 -4.68
N GLN A 259 -5.21 -24.77 -5.59
CA GLN A 259 -5.66 -25.22 -6.91
C GLN A 259 -4.81 -24.62 -8.01
N ALA A 260 -4.46 -25.41 -9.00
CA ALA A 260 -3.78 -24.93 -10.21
C ALA A 260 -4.72 -25.10 -11.42
N THR A 261 -4.90 -24.04 -12.18
CA THR A 261 -5.73 -24.04 -13.39
C THR A 261 -4.94 -23.46 -14.55
N THR A 262 -5.29 -23.93 -15.75
CA THR A 262 -4.73 -23.36 -16.98
C THR A 262 -5.48 -22.07 -17.31
N ALA A 263 -4.75 -20.97 -17.53
CA ALA A 263 -5.35 -19.75 -18.05
C ALA A 263 -5.97 -20.02 -19.42
N ALA A 264 -7.27 -19.76 -19.55
CA ALA A 264 -7.91 -19.75 -20.87
C ALA A 264 -7.29 -18.62 -21.71
N ARG A 265 -7.01 -18.91 -22.99
CA ARG A 265 -6.48 -17.92 -23.94
C ARG A 265 -7.47 -16.83 -24.23
#